data_07a9dbad5b9eee6753632d6e619aeb2e
#
_entry.id   07a9dbad5b9eee6753632d6e619aeb2e
#
_cell.length_a   1.000
_cell.length_b   1.000
_cell.length_c   1.000
_cell.angle_alpha   90.00
_cell.angle_beta   90.00
_cell.angle_gamma   90.00
#
_symmetry.space_group_name_H-M   'P 1'
#
loop_
_entity.id
_entity.type
_entity.pdbx_description
1 polymer ?
#
loop_
_entity_poly.entity_id
_entity_poly.type
_entity_poly.pdbx_seq_one_letter_code
_entity_poly.pdbx_strand_id
1 'polypeptide(L)'
;NAINGFLTLKGKEIKCSKIILTTGTFLNGLIHIGDERTPAGRYNEKPSTGLSEQLEKYKFKIGRLKTGTPPRLDARTINFKNLEKQAADENPYFFSFLTKSTSNKQVSCSMTYTNEKVHKIIEKNLSKSAMYSGSIQGVGPRYCPSIEDKVVKFAEKTRHQIFLEPEG
;
A
#
# COMPACT_ATOMS: atom_id res chain seq x y z
N ASN A 1 -20.24 -26.00 13.55
CA ASN A 1 -20.34 -25.35 12.23
C ASN A 1 -19.19 -25.86 11.37
N ALA A 2 -19.50 -26.34 10.17
CA ALA A 2 -18.51 -26.79 9.20
C ALA A 2 -18.66 -26.00 7.90
N ILE A 3 -17.53 -25.77 7.21
CA ILE A 3 -17.53 -25.20 5.88
C ILE A 3 -17.87 -26.32 4.90
N ASN A 4 -18.88 -26.08 4.05
CA ASN A 4 -19.28 -27.00 2.98
C ASN A 4 -18.95 -26.45 1.59
N GLY A 5 -18.58 -25.17 1.50
CA GLY A 5 -18.29 -24.49 0.26
C GLY A 5 -18.49 -22.98 0.36
N PHE A 6 -18.46 -22.31 -0.79
CA PHE A 6 -18.78 -20.90 -0.91
C PHE A 6 -19.48 -20.57 -2.22
N LEU A 7 -20.21 -19.46 -2.24
CA LEU A 7 -20.86 -18.92 -3.41
C LEU A 7 -20.03 -17.77 -4.00
N THR A 8 -19.82 -17.79 -5.29
CA THR A 8 -19.24 -16.64 -6.01
C THR A 8 -20.30 -15.56 -6.22
N LEU A 9 -19.89 -14.32 -6.52
CA LEU A 9 -20.80 -13.23 -6.88
C LEU A 9 -21.74 -13.57 -8.07
N LYS A 10 -21.34 -14.50 -8.93
CA LYS A 10 -22.16 -14.98 -10.07
C LYS A 10 -23.09 -16.13 -9.69
N GLY A 11 -23.23 -16.44 -8.40
CA GLY A 11 -24.10 -17.50 -7.92
C GLY A 11 -23.57 -18.93 -8.10
N LYS A 12 -22.32 -19.10 -8.56
CA LYS A 12 -21.70 -20.44 -8.69
C LYS A 12 -21.31 -20.96 -7.30
N GLU A 13 -21.83 -22.11 -6.94
CA GLU A 13 -21.43 -22.84 -5.73
C GLU A 13 -20.14 -23.61 -5.98
N ILE A 14 -19.19 -23.51 -5.06
CA ILE A 14 -17.96 -24.29 -5.04
C ILE A 14 -17.91 -25.05 -3.72
N LYS A 15 -18.01 -26.38 -3.80
CA LYS A 15 -17.95 -27.26 -2.62
C LYS A 15 -16.52 -27.46 -2.18
N CYS A 16 -16.26 -27.22 -0.90
CA CYS A 16 -14.94 -27.46 -0.27
C CYS A 16 -15.10 -27.55 1.25
N SER A 17 -14.21 -28.25 1.88
CA SER A 17 -14.17 -28.39 3.35
C SER A 17 -13.27 -27.39 4.05
N LYS A 18 -12.43 -26.67 3.30
CA LYS A 18 -11.48 -25.67 3.82
C LYS A 18 -11.37 -24.51 2.84
N ILE A 19 -11.25 -23.29 3.37
CA ILE A 19 -11.08 -22.07 2.60
C ILE A 19 -9.90 -21.30 3.17
N ILE A 20 -9.01 -20.83 2.29
CA ILE A 20 -7.92 -19.91 2.65
C ILE A 20 -8.27 -18.54 2.07
N LEU A 21 -8.42 -17.54 2.94
CA LEU A 21 -8.72 -16.17 2.55
C LEU A 21 -7.41 -15.39 2.40
N THR A 22 -7.18 -14.86 1.19
CA THR A 22 -6.01 -14.05 0.85
C THR A 22 -6.46 -12.73 0.22
N THR A 23 -7.35 -12.02 0.90
CA THR A 23 -8.12 -10.89 0.38
C THR A 23 -7.31 -9.59 0.27
N GLY A 24 -6.08 -9.55 0.76
CA GLY A 24 -5.30 -8.33 0.80
C GLY A 24 -6.02 -7.23 1.60
N THR A 25 -6.03 -6.02 1.07
CA THR A 25 -6.62 -4.82 1.69
C THR A 25 -7.98 -4.43 1.09
N PHE A 26 -8.64 -5.33 0.36
CA PHE A 26 -9.77 -4.97 -0.50
C PHE A 26 -11.15 -5.17 0.12
N LEU A 27 -11.25 -5.87 1.27
CA LEU A 27 -12.55 -6.04 1.95
C LEU A 27 -13.06 -4.71 2.45
N ASN A 28 -14.25 -4.30 1.96
CA ASN A 28 -14.86 -3.00 2.25
C ASN A 28 -13.86 -1.84 2.06
N GLY A 29 -13.05 -1.91 1.01
CA GLY A 29 -12.01 -0.93 0.73
C GLY A 29 -12.58 0.47 0.52
N LEU A 30 -11.88 1.47 1.04
CA LEU A 30 -12.22 2.89 0.89
C LEU A 30 -10.96 3.67 0.52
N ILE A 31 -10.98 4.29 -0.64
CA ILE A 31 -9.90 5.14 -1.12
C ILE A 31 -10.15 6.57 -0.65
N HIS A 32 -9.10 7.20 -0.13
CA HIS A 32 -9.09 8.61 0.24
C HIS A 32 -8.13 9.36 -0.67
N ILE A 33 -8.62 10.40 -1.35
CA ILE A 33 -7.82 11.31 -2.18
C ILE A 33 -8.22 12.73 -1.77
N GLY A 34 -7.40 13.40 -0.98
CA GLY A 34 -7.78 14.63 -0.33
C GLY A 34 -9.03 14.44 0.53
N ASP A 35 -10.07 15.20 0.27
CA ASP A 35 -11.35 15.12 0.98
C ASP A 35 -12.32 14.10 0.35
N GLU A 36 -12.00 13.58 -0.83
CA GLU A 36 -12.85 12.60 -1.52
C GLU A 36 -12.69 11.21 -0.91
N ARG A 37 -13.82 10.49 -0.78
CA ARG A 37 -13.88 9.14 -0.27
C ARG A 37 -14.67 8.27 -1.23
N THR A 38 -13.99 7.29 -1.82
CA THR A 38 -14.59 6.40 -2.83
C THR A 38 -14.50 4.95 -2.37
N PRO A 39 -15.65 4.25 -2.18
CA PRO A 39 -15.63 2.81 -1.95
C PRO A 39 -15.04 2.09 -3.17
N ALA A 40 -13.90 1.44 -2.99
CA ALA A 40 -13.19 0.77 -4.06
C ALA A 40 -12.21 -0.28 -3.52
N GLY A 41 -11.82 -1.22 -4.35
CA GLY A 41 -10.64 -2.05 -4.11
C GLY A 41 -9.39 -1.33 -4.57
N ARG A 42 -9.14 -1.26 -5.87
CA ARG A 42 -8.17 -0.37 -6.50
C ARG A 42 -8.88 0.84 -7.07
N TYR A 43 -8.11 1.83 -7.50
CA TYR A 43 -8.64 2.97 -8.21
C TYR A 43 -9.42 2.50 -9.46
N ASN A 44 -10.66 2.98 -9.63
CA ASN A 44 -11.61 2.56 -10.65
C ASN A 44 -12.11 1.10 -10.58
N GLU A 45 -11.84 0.38 -9.50
CA GLU A 45 -12.40 -0.96 -9.27
C GLU A 45 -13.47 -0.95 -8.17
N LYS A 46 -14.44 -1.85 -8.30
CA LYS A 46 -15.48 -2.01 -7.28
C LYS A 46 -14.89 -2.56 -5.97
N PRO A 47 -15.41 -2.15 -4.81
CA PRO A 47 -15.00 -2.74 -3.54
C PRO A 47 -15.45 -4.19 -3.44
N SER A 48 -14.74 -4.98 -2.65
CA SER A 48 -15.17 -6.33 -2.26
C SER A 48 -16.02 -6.23 -0.99
N THR A 49 -17.32 -6.41 -1.12
CA THR A 49 -18.31 -6.27 -0.04
C THR A 49 -18.97 -7.60 0.30
N GLY A 50 -19.58 -7.69 1.49
CA GLY A 50 -20.36 -8.84 1.93
C GLY A 50 -19.59 -9.93 2.67
N LEU A 51 -18.30 -10.11 2.42
CA LEU A 51 -17.51 -11.13 3.09
C LEU A 51 -17.14 -10.72 4.54
N SER A 52 -16.85 -9.45 4.77
CA SER A 52 -16.55 -8.94 6.13
C SER A 52 -17.73 -9.16 7.06
N GLU A 53 -18.94 -8.84 6.60
CA GLU A 53 -20.18 -8.99 7.37
C GLU A 53 -20.48 -10.47 7.69
N GLN A 54 -20.11 -11.37 6.78
CA GLN A 54 -20.24 -12.81 7.06
C GLN A 54 -19.24 -13.28 8.11
N LEU A 55 -17.99 -12.79 8.05
CA LEU A 55 -16.98 -13.12 9.05
C LEU A 55 -17.40 -12.61 10.44
N GLU A 56 -17.99 -11.43 10.54
CA GLU A 56 -18.53 -10.88 11.78
C GLU A 56 -19.65 -11.74 12.36
N LYS A 57 -20.56 -12.26 11.52
CA LYS A 57 -21.61 -13.21 11.96
C LYS A 57 -21.01 -14.48 12.58
N TYR A 58 -19.85 -14.91 12.13
CA TYR A 58 -19.10 -16.02 12.73
C TYR A 58 -18.22 -15.61 13.91
N LYS A 59 -18.41 -14.37 14.44
CA LYS A 59 -17.69 -13.83 15.60
C LYS A 59 -16.17 -13.66 15.40
N PHE A 60 -15.71 -13.52 14.16
CA PHE A 60 -14.35 -13.07 13.91
C PHE A 60 -14.20 -11.60 14.32
N LYS A 61 -13.11 -11.27 15.00
CA LYS A 61 -12.77 -9.87 15.28
C LYS A 61 -12.29 -9.23 14.00
N ILE A 62 -13.05 -8.26 13.51
CA ILE A 62 -12.68 -7.48 12.33
C ILE A 62 -12.08 -6.15 12.79
N GLY A 63 -10.99 -5.75 12.16
CA GLY A 63 -10.37 -4.46 12.37
C GLY A 63 -10.13 -3.76 11.03
N ARG A 64 -9.91 -2.46 11.09
CA ARG A 64 -9.58 -1.69 9.90
C ARG A 64 -8.12 -1.28 9.95
N LEU A 65 -7.40 -1.57 8.86
CA LEU A 65 -6.06 -1.08 8.64
C LEU A 65 -6.10 0.10 7.67
N LYS A 66 -5.14 1.00 7.78
CA LYS A 66 -4.91 2.10 6.86
C LYS A 66 -3.52 1.99 6.25
N THR A 67 -3.44 2.21 4.93
CA THR A 67 -2.18 2.22 4.20
C THR A 67 -2.08 3.49 3.36
N GLY A 68 -0.87 4.03 3.19
CA GLY A 68 -0.59 5.10 2.24
C GLY A 68 -0.10 4.52 0.91
N THR A 69 -0.59 5.07 -0.19
CA THR A 69 -0.09 4.76 -1.52
C THR A 69 0.83 5.89 -1.96
N PRO A 70 2.07 5.61 -2.42
CA PRO A 70 2.94 6.65 -2.95
C PRO A 70 2.36 7.23 -4.24
N PRO A 71 2.62 8.53 -4.54
CA PRO A 71 2.19 9.14 -5.79
C PRO A 71 2.91 8.51 -6.98
N ARG A 72 2.18 8.35 -8.10
CA ARG A 72 2.77 8.00 -9.41
C ARG A 72 3.20 9.28 -10.10
N LEU A 73 4.45 9.33 -10.52
CA LEU A 73 5.05 10.48 -11.16
C LEU A 73 5.37 10.15 -12.62
N ASP A 74 5.20 11.13 -13.51
CA ASP A 74 5.65 10.98 -14.89
C ASP A 74 7.19 11.11 -14.94
N ALA A 75 7.86 10.02 -15.27
CA ALA A 75 9.32 9.95 -15.33
C ALA A 75 9.94 11.01 -16.26
N ARG A 76 9.21 11.45 -17.29
CA ARG A 76 9.65 12.52 -18.21
C ARG A 76 9.81 13.88 -17.54
N THR A 77 9.14 14.07 -16.39
CA THR A 77 9.20 15.31 -15.60
C THR A 77 10.28 15.29 -14.52
N ILE A 78 11.02 14.20 -14.38
CA ILE A 78 12.02 14.02 -13.32
C ILE A 78 13.42 14.21 -13.89
N ASN A 79 14.21 15.06 -13.25
CA ASN A 79 15.63 15.19 -13.58
C ASN A 79 16.46 14.15 -12.82
N PHE A 80 16.78 13.04 -13.47
CA PHE A 80 17.57 11.96 -12.90
C PHE A 80 19.09 12.18 -12.88
N LYS A 81 19.61 13.24 -13.50
CA LYS A 81 21.07 13.42 -13.72
C LYS A 81 21.91 13.42 -12.45
N ASN A 82 21.37 14.02 -11.37
CA ASN A 82 22.08 14.20 -10.11
C ASN A 82 21.54 13.31 -8.99
N LEU A 83 20.75 12.30 -9.31
CA LEU A 83 20.20 11.38 -8.33
C LEU A 83 21.13 10.18 -8.16
N GLU A 84 21.39 9.83 -6.92
CA GLU A 84 22.10 8.62 -6.57
C GLU A 84 21.32 7.39 -7.09
N LYS A 85 22.05 6.42 -7.63
CA LYS A 85 21.48 5.18 -8.15
C LYS A 85 21.67 4.05 -7.17
N GLN A 86 20.59 3.36 -6.88
CA GLN A 86 20.62 2.07 -6.21
C GLN A 86 20.45 0.98 -7.28
N ALA A 87 21.55 0.28 -7.56
CA ALA A 87 21.54 -0.83 -8.49
C ALA A 87 20.70 -2.01 -7.94
N ALA A 88 20.20 -2.82 -8.85
CA ALA A 88 19.67 -4.13 -8.47
C ALA A 88 20.82 -5.09 -8.11
N ASP A 89 20.50 -6.21 -7.49
CA ASP A 89 21.48 -7.22 -7.12
C ASP A 89 22.18 -7.81 -8.35
N GLU A 90 23.50 -7.87 -8.33
CA GLU A 90 24.28 -8.53 -9.40
C GLU A 90 23.97 -10.03 -9.46
N ASN A 91 23.77 -10.66 -8.30
CA ASN A 91 23.42 -12.06 -8.16
C ASN A 91 22.09 -12.17 -7.40
N PRO A 92 20.94 -12.04 -8.07
CA PRO A 92 19.63 -12.03 -7.41
C PRO A 92 19.26 -13.40 -6.82
N TYR A 93 18.71 -13.38 -5.60
CA TYR A 93 18.08 -14.55 -5.02
C TYR A 93 16.63 -14.65 -5.48
N PHE A 94 16.21 -15.86 -5.84
CA PHE A 94 14.86 -16.12 -6.33
C PHE A 94 13.99 -16.74 -5.23
N PHE A 95 12.70 -16.39 -5.22
CA PHE A 95 11.73 -16.98 -4.30
C PHE A 95 11.48 -18.48 -4.58
N SER A 96 11.57 -18.89 -5.84
CA SER A 96 11.45 -20.28 -6.21
C SER A 96 12.82 -20.98 -6.21
N PHE A 97 12.94 -22.09 -5.51
CA PHE A 97 14.14 -22.93 -5.53
C PHE A 97 14.44 -23.54 -6.91
N LEU A 98 13.45 -23.59 -7.81
CA LEU A 98 13.61 -24.10 -9.16
C LEU A 98 14.18 -23.05 -10.12
N THR A 99 14.01 -21.77 -9.83
CA THR A 99 14.53 -20.67 -10.67
C THR A 99 16.02 -20.50 -10.41
N LYS A 100 16.84 -20.61 -11.46
CA LYS A 100 18.31 -20.51 -11.37
C LYS A 100 18.86 -19.22 -11.98
N SER A 101 18.10 -18.58 -12.88
CA SER A 101 18.52 -17.35 -13.56
C SER A 101 17.31 -16.54 -13.99
N THR A 102 17.52 -15.28 -14.37
CA THR A 102 16.52 -14.42 -15.02
C THR A 102 17.11 -13.82 -16.27
N SER A 103 16.28 -13.71 -17.32
CA SER A 103 16.59 -12.95 -18.53
C SER A 103 16.13 -11.50 -18.44
N ASN A 104 15.42 -11.13 -17.39
CA ASN A 104 14.90 -9.78 -17.21
C ASN A 104 16.04 -8.79 -16.97
N LYS A 105 16.03 -7.69 -17.74
CA LYS A 105 16.95 -6.59 -17.50
C LYS A 105 16.69 -5.97 -16.14
N GLN A 106 17.73 -5.89 -15.33
CA GLN A 106 17.63 -5.24 -14.02
C GLN A 106 17.56 -3.72 -14.20
N VAL A 107 16.72 -3.08 -13.42
CA VAL A 107 16.50 -1.63 -13.44
C VAL A 107 16.83 -1.05 -12.08
N SER A 108 17.66 0.01 -12.07
CA SER A 108 18.05 0.70 -10.83
C SER A 108 16.96 1.66 -10.36
N CYS A 109 16.79 1.76 -9.05
CA CYS A 109 16.05 2.86 -8.43
C CYS A 109 16.93 4.13 -8.36
N SER A 110 16.28 5.28 -8.20
CA SER A 110 16.96 6.54 -7.94
C SER A 110 16.61 7.04 -6.55
N MET A 111 17.57 7.63 -5.86
CA MET A 111 17.35 8.16 -4.50
C MET A 111 17.38 9.68 -4.51
N THR A 112 16.47 10.26 -3.75
CA THR A 112 16.44 11.69 -3.41
C THR A 112 16.08 11.85 -1.94
N TYR A 113 16.01 13.08 -1.47
CA TYR A 113 15.74 13.40 -0.08
C TYR A 113 14.75 14.53 0.04
N THR A 114 13.94 14.49 1.09
CA THR A 114 13.20 15.66 1.53
C THR A 114 14.15 16.71 2.11
N ASN A 115 13.66 17.89 2.35
CA ASN A 115 14.37 18.98 3.00
C ASN A 115 13.45 19.75 3.97
N GLU A 116 13.99 20.67 4.73
CA GLU A 116 13.22 21.43 5.71
C GLU A 116 12.02 22.19 5.12
N LYS A 117 12.12 22.67 3.88
CA LYS A 117 10.98 23.34 3.22
C LYS A 117 9.82 22.35 2.99
N VAL A 118 10.14 21.13 2.56
CA VAL A 118 9.16 20.05 2.40
C VAL A 118 8.56 19.67 3.75
N HIS A 119 9.39 19.55 4.80
CA HIS A 119 8.89 19.24 6.15
C HIS A 119 7.90 20.28 6.63
N LYS A 120 8.22 21.59 6.51
CA LYS A 120 7.31 22.67 6.88
C LYS A 120 5.97 22.64 6.11
N ILE A 121 5.99 22.25 4.82
CA ILE A 121 4.77 22.09 4.04
C ILE A 121 3.92 20.95 4.58
N ILE A 122 4.55 19.81 4.89
CA ILE A 122 3.89 18.62 5.44
C ILE A 122 3.26 18.98 6.80
N GLU A 123 4.04 19.53 7.71
CA GLU A 123 3.60 19.93 9.05
C GLU A 123 2.38 20.87 9.00
N LYS A 124 2.44 21.89 8.15
CA LYS A 124 1.33 22.85 7.97
C LYS A 124 0.05 22.20 7.45
N ASN A 125 0.16 21.07 6.76
CA ASN A 125 -0.97 20.38 6.13
C ASN A 125 -1.35 19.05 6.79
N LEU A 126 -0.77 18.71 7.93
CA LEU A 126 -1.08 17.46 8.66
C LEU A 126 -2.57 17.30 8.94
N SER A 127 -3.26 18.37 9.31
CA SER A 127 -4.70 18.35 9.56
C SER A 127 -5.55 18.00 8.35
N LYS A 128 -4.99 18.16 7.13
CA LYS A 128 -5.65 17.79 5.86
C LYS A 128 -5.27 16.37 5.40
N SER A 129 -4.24 15.76 5.98
CA SER A 129 -3.84 14.41 5.64
C SER A 129 -4.88 13.41 6.13
N ALA A 130 -5.35 12.52 5.27
CA ALA A 130 -6.28 11.45 5.64
C ALA A 130 -5.73 10.58 6.78
N MET A 131 -4.41 10.47 6.89
CA MET A 131 -3.72 9.71 7.94
C MET A 131 -3.76 10.39 9.31
N TYR A 132 -3.76 11.74 9.36
CA TYR A 132 -3.65 12.54 10.58
C TYR A 132 -4.91 13.31 10.95
N SER A 133 -5.81 13.55 10.02
CA SER A 133 -7.06 14.30 10.25
C SER A 133 -8.09 13.57 11.13
N GLY A 134 -7.84 12.32 11.51
CA GLY A 134 -8.83 11.48 12.18
C GLY A 134 -9.91 10.91 11.23
N SER A 135 -9.83 11.22 9.93
CA SER A 135 -10.78 10.75 8.92
C SER A 135 -10.76 9.23 8.74
N ILE A 136 -9.64 8.59 9.02
CA ILE A 136 -9.48 7.14 8.96
C ILE A 136 -9.33 6.61 10.38
N GLN A 137 -10.32 5.86 10.84
CA GLN A 137 -10.23 5.10 12.08
C GLN A 137 -9.53 3.77 11.77
N GLY A 138 -8.34 3.56 12.31
CA GLY A 138 -7.58 2.33 12.10
C GLY A 138 -6.11 2.50 12.43
N VAL A 139 -5.40 1.39 12.43
CA VAL A 139 -3.96 1.34 12.72
C VAL A 139 -3.19 1.19 11.40
N GLY A 140 -2.16 2.00 11.19
CA GLY A 140 -1.25 1.83 10.07
C GLY A 140 -0.40 0.56 10.21
N PRO A 141 0.13 0.00 9.11
CA PRO A 141 1.08 -1.10 9.16
C PRO A 141 2.32 -0.71 9.97
N ARG A 142 2.81 -1.64 10.78
CA ARG A 142 3.91 -1.36 11.73
C ARG A 142 5.19 -0.87 11.05
N TYR A 143 5.49 -1.37 9.87
CA TYR A 143 6.78 -1.19 9.18
C TYR A 143 6.70 -0.38 7.89
N CYS A 144 5.59 0.33 7.65
CA CYS A 144 5.42 1.18 6.47
C CYS A 144 4.99 2.60 6.89
N PRO A 145 5.90 3.41 7.47
CA PRO A 145 5.59 4.77 7.86
C PRO A 145 5.37 5.63 6.61
N SER A 146 4.32 6.44 6.63
CA SER A 146 4.11 7.47 5.62
C SER A 146 5.17 8.58 5.73
N ILE A 147 5.23 9.47 4.77
CA ILE A 147 6.14 10.62 4.86
C ILE A 147 5.77 11.54 6.03
N GLU A 148 4.47 11.68 6.32
CA GLU A 148 3.97 12.41 7.47
C GLU A 148 4.46 11.75 8.78
N ASP A 149 4.38 10.42 8.88
CA ASP A 149 4.93 9.69 10.03
C ASP A 149 6.41 9.95 10.21
N LYS A 150 7.18 9.98 9.12
CA LYS A 150 8.63 10.26 9.19
C LYS A 150 8.90 11.67 9.69
N VAL A 151 8.19 12.67 9.19
CA VAL A 151 8.35 14.07 9.59
C VAL A 151 7.95 14.29 11.05
N VAL A 152 6.86 13.66 11.50
CA VAL A 152 6.35 13.83 12.88
C VAL A 152 7.18 13.03 13.90
N LYS A 153 7.47 11.75 13.61
CA LYS A 153 8.13 10.85 14.56
C LYS A 153 9.64 11.01 14.62
N PHE A 154 10.24 11.59 13.59
CA PHE A 154 11.68 11.81 13.46
C PHE A 154 11.97 13.28 13.09
N ALA A 155 11.32 14.17 13.83
CA ALA A 155 11.39 15.63 13.58
C ALA A 155 12.81 16.21 13.70
N GLU A 156 13.69 15.52 14.43
CA GLU A 156 15.10 15.90 14.56
C GLU A 156 15.90 15.73 13.26
N LYS A 157 15.37 14.97 12.29
CA LYS A 157 16.05 14.75 11.01
C LYS A 157 15.71 15.86 10.03
N THR A 158 16.74 16.48 9.47
CA THR A 158 16.61 17.54 8.47
C THR A 158 16.21 17.04 7.08
N ARG A 159 16.31 15.70 6.85
CA ARG A 159 15.94 15.06 5.59
C ARG A 159 15.53 13.61 5.80
N HIS A 160 14.63 13.13 4.93
CA HIS A 160 14.24 11.74 4.83
C HIS A 160 14.49 11.23 3.41
N GLN A 161 14.96 10.02 3.30
CA GLN A 161 15.24 9.34 2.04
C GLN A 161 13.93 8.99 1.31
N ILE A 162 13.94 9.25 0.01
CA ILE A 162 12.85 8.96 -0.92
C ILE A 162 13.42 8.13 -2.08
N PHE A 163 12.81 7.01 -2.37
CA PHE A 163 13.11 6.21 -3.54
C PHE A 163 12.17 6.57 -4.68
N LEU A 164 12.73 6.75 -5.86
CA LEU A 164 12.03 6.83 -7.13
C LEU A 164 12.18 5.46 -7.80
N GLU A 165 11.13 4.68 -7.74
CA GLU A 165 11.10 3.31 -8.22
C GLU A 165 10.40 3.26 -9.58
N PRO A 166 10.98 2.61 -10.60
CA PRO A 166 10.29 2.42 -11.86
C PRO A 166 9.10 1.49 -11.68
N GLU A 167 7.97 1.88 -12.24
CA GLU A 167 6.78 1.05 -12.34
C GLU A 167 6.61 0.64 -13.80
N GLY A 168 6.62 -0.69 -14.05
CA GLY A 168 6.59 -1.24 -15.41
C GLY A 168 5.21 -1.19 -16.05
#